data_519aef0312c449e7b139c11474044bfc
#
_entry.id   519aef0312c449e7b139c11474044bfc
#
_cell.length_a   1.000
_cell.length_b   1.000
_cell.length_c   1.000
_cell.angle_alpha   90.00
_cell.angle_beta   90.00
_cell.angle_gamma   90.00
#
_symmetry.space_group_name_H-M   'P 1'
#
loop_
_entity.id
_entity.type
_entity.pdbx_description
1 polymer ?
#
loop_
_entity_poly.entity_id
_entity_poly.type
_entity_poly.pdbx_seq_one_letter_code
_entity_poly.pdbx_strand_id
1 'polypeptide(L)'
;GGINLNGITEKVDAIIPVHIYGNPCNFDSVKSFAEEQKIPIIEDACQAHGAIYKNKKVGSLSEVGCFSFYPTKNMTVGGDGGMTTTDNEETAQKIKSIRDNGRKTKNEFDRLGFTMRLNTVNAAIGRVQLRHLDGKNSRRREIVSIYRKNLSDDCILPENKDGKSVYHQIVLKHEKRDEIRKELTNNDIGSAIYYEKLIHQQPVYEEYGYKLPNSEKFSREVLSLPSYPLLT
;
A
#
# COMPACT_ATOMS: atom_id res chain seq x y z
N GLY A 1 -4.14 -2.41 -12.81
CA GLY A 1 -4.33 -3.61 -11.99
C GLY A 1 -5.06 -3.27 -10.71
N GLY A 2 -6.12 -3.93 -10.46
CA GLY A 2 -6.91 -3.85 -9.24
C GLY A 2 -7.39 -5.24 -8.85
N ILE A 3 -8.01 -5.34 -7.68
CA ILE A 3 -8.63 -6.58 -7.23
C ILE A 3 -9.70 -7.03 -8.23
N ASN A 4 -9.69 -8.32 -8.61
CA ASN A 4 -10.74 -8.91 -9.42
C ASN A 4 -11.85 -9.45 -8.51
N LEU A 5 -12.92 -8.71 -8.37
CA LEU A 5 -14.05 -9.04 -7.50
C LEU A 5 -14.98 -10.09 -8.08
N ASN A 6 -15.02 -10.21 -9.41
CA ASN A 6 -15.91 -11.16 -10.11
C ASN A 6 -15.51 -12.64 -9.90
N GLY A 7 -14.30 -12.89 -9.40
CA GLY A 7 -13.82 -14.25 -9.12
C GLY A 7 -14.03 -14.71 -7.68
N ILE A 8 -14.65 -13.89 -6.83
CA ILE A 8 -14.89 -14.23 -5.42
C ILE A 8 -16.22 -15.01 -5.36
N THR A 9 -16.11 -16.32 -5.17
CA THR A 9 -17.28 -17.23 -5.08
C THR A 9 -17.56 -17.69 -3.66
N GLU A 10 -16.60 -17.50 -2.76
CA GLU A 10 -16.71 -17.90 -1.36
C GLU A 10 -17.24 -16.74 -0.50
N LYS A 11 -17.93 -17.09 0.60
CA LYS A 11 -18.31 -16.10 1.60
C LYS A 11 -17.06 -15.55 2.27
N VAL A 12 -16.94 -14.24 2.31
CA VAL A 12 -15.84 -13.54 2.99
C VAL A 12 -16.41 -12.64 4.09
N ASP A 13 -15.65 -12.46 5.17
CA ASP A 13 -16.09 -11.68 6.33
C ASP A 13 -15.61 -10.22 6.26
N ALA A 14 -14.63 -9.91 5.44
CA ALA A 14 -14.12 -8.56 5.20
C ALA A 14 -13.34 -8.49 3.89
N ILE A 15 -13.15 -7.29 3.36
CA ILE A 15 -12.27 -7.05 2.21
C ILE A 15 -11.16 -6.06 2.59
N ILE A 16 -9.91 -6.38 2.19
CA ILE A 16 -8.73 -5.54 2.44
C ILE A 16 -8.13 -5.12 1.09
N PRO A 17 -8.59 -4.01 0.49
CA PRO A 17 -7.99 -3.47 -0.72
C PRO A 17 -6.63 -2.84 -0.41
N VAL A 18 -5.62 -3.19 -1.20
CA VAL A 18 -4.28 -2.61 -1.10
C VAL A 18 -4.11 -1.51 -2.14
N HIS A 19 -3.71 -0.31 -1.68
CA HIS A 19 -3.29 0.78 -2.56
C HIS A 19 -1.81 0.58 -2.95
N ILE A 20 -1.58 -0.45 -3.77
CA ILE A 20 -0.25 -0.97 -4.07
C ILE A 20 0.62 0.07 -4.79
N TYR A 21 1.89 0.14 -4.45
CA TYR A 21 2.90 1.07 -4.98
C TYR A 21 2.59 2.56 -4.70
N GLY A 22 1.61 2.84 -3.86
CA GLY A 22 1.13 4.21 -3.62
C GLY A 22 0.11 4.69 -4.64
N ASN A 23 -0.44 3.78 -5.44
CA ASN A 23 -1.48 4.05 -6.42
C ASN A 23 -2.85 3.59 -5.85
N PRO A 24 -3.83 4.50 -5.72
CA PRO A 24 -5.15 4.12 -5.23
C PRO A 24 -5.76 3.01 -6.08
N CYS A 25 -6.35 2.00 -5.44
CA CYS A 25 -7.13 0.99 -6.16
C CYS A 25 -8.43 1.60 -6.73
N ASN A 26 -9.14 0.88 -7.59
CA ASN A 26 -10.51 1.26 -7.97
C ASN A 26 -11.44 1.02 -6.79
N PHE A 27 -11.57 2.05 -5.93
CA PHE A 27 -12.27 1.93 -4.67
C PHE A 27 -13.78 1.82 -4.83
N ASP A 28 -14.37 2.41 -5.87
CA ASP A 28 -15.82 2.30 -6.11
C ASP A 28 -16.24 0.86 -6.34
N SER A 29 -15.47 0.09 -7.13
CA SER A 29 -15.75 -1.33 -7.33
C SER A 29 -15.68 -2.13 -6.04
N VAL A 30 -14.68 -1.82 -5.19
CA VAL A 30 -14.51 -2.45 -3.87
C VAL A 30 -15.71 -2.11 -2.97
N LYS A 31 -16.11 -0.85 -2.97
CA LYS A 31 -17.24 -0.36 -2.17
C LYS A 31 -18.55 -1.02 -2.59
N SER A 32 -18.85 -1.04 -3.89
CA SER A 32 -20.07 -1.69 -4.41
C SER A 32 -20.14 -3.18 -4.04
N PHE A 33 -19.01 -3.88 -4.17
CA PHE A 33 -18.92 -5.29 -3.76
C PHE A 33 -19.15 -5.48 -2.26
N ALA A 34 -18.51 -4.65 -1.43
CA ALA A 34 -18.64 -4.76 0.01
C ALA A 34 -20.07 -4.46 0.50
N GLU A 35 -20.74 -3.47 -0.12
CA GLU A 35 -22.13 -3.13 0.16
C GLU A 35 -23.08 -4.29 -0.23
N GLU A 36 -22.89 -4.92 -1.40
CA GLU A 36 -23.66 -6.08 -1.85
C GLU A 36 -23.50 -7.28 -0.91
N GLN A 37 -22.26 -7.56 -0.50
CA GLN A 37 -21.94 -8.66 0.41
C GLN A 37 -22.20 -8.33 1.89
N LYS A 38 -22.46 -7.06 2.24
CA LYS A 38 -22.64 -6.56 3.60
C LYS A 38 -21.43 -6.84 4.50
N ILE A 39 -20.23 -6.62 3.97
CA ILE A 39 -18.95 -6.84 4.66
C ILE A 39 -18.19 -5.53 4.86
N PRO A 40 -17.38 -5.41 5.93
CA PRO A 40 -16.53 -4.24 6.16
C PRO A 40 -15.35 -4.17 5.18
N ILE A 41 -14.89 -2.94 4.94
CA ILE A 41 -13.67 -2.64 4.20
C ILE A 41 -12.61 -2.13 5.17
N ILE A 42 -11.39 -2.68 5.07
CA ILE A 42 -10.21 -2.18 5.79
C ILE A 42 -9.19 -1.76 4.73
N GLU A 43 -8.92 -0.45 4.60
CA GLU A 43 -7.94 0.03 3.61
C GLU A 43 -6.51 -0.33 4.04
N ASP A 44 -5.78 -1.06 3.21
CA ASP A 44 -4.33 -1.12 3.31
C ASP A 44 -3.70 0.06 2.53
N ALA A 45 -3.47 1.17 3.25
CA ALA A 45 -2.82 2.37 2.77
C ALA A 45 -1.30 2.41 3.11
N CYS A 46 -0.71 1.26 3.48
CA CYS A 46 0.69 1.16 3.93
C CYS A 46 1.74 1.63 2.90
N GLN A 47 1.37 1.75 1.64
CA GLN A 47 2.21 2.27 0.57
C GLN A 47 1.70 3.62 0.01
N ALA A 48 0.61 4.19 0.56
CA ALA A 48 -0.14 5.24 -0.10
C ALA A 48 -0.34 6.51 0.75
N HIS A 49 0.65 6.87 1.58
CA HIS A 49 0.62 8.05 2.44
C HIS A 49 0.36 9.33 1.65
N GLY A 50 -0.83 9.90 1.80
CA GLY A 50 -1.24 11.11 1.11
C GLY A 50 -1.74 10.93 -0.33
N ALA A 51 -1.90 9.70 -0.81
CA ALA A 51 -2.59 9.42 -2.07
C ALA A 51 -4.06 9.85 -2.00
N ILE A 52 -4.65 10.16 -3.15
CA ILE A 52 -6.02 10.70 -3.24
C ILE A 52 -6.81 9.84 -4.24
N TYR A 53 -8.02 9.49 -3.89
CA TYR A 53 -9.01 8.90 -4.78
C TYR A 53 -10.27 9.78 -4.79
N LYS A 54 -10.70 10.27 -5.98
CA LYS A 54 -11.87 11.14 -6.14
C LYS A 54 -11.96 12.26 -5.09
N ASN A 55 -10.85 13.00 -4.91
CA ASN A 55 -10.71 14.11 -3.94
C ASN A 55 -10.69 13.75 -2.45
N LYS A 56 -10.70 12.46 -2.10
CA LYS A 56 -10.53 12.01 -0.71
C LYS A 56 -9.17 11.35 -0.52
N LYS A 57 -8.56 11.55 0.63
CA LYS A 57 -7.31 10.86 1.01
C LYS A 57 -7.60 9.37 1.21
N VAL A 58 -6.74 8.49 0.66
CA VAL A 58 -6.80 7.07 1.03
C VAL A 58 -6.50 6.87 2.51
N GLY A 59 -7.06 5.82 3.11
CA GLY A 59 -7.08 5.63 4.56
C GLY A 59 -8.24 6.35 5.25
N SER A 60 -9.11 7.05 4.47
CA SER A 60 -10.37 7.65 4.91
C SER A 60 -11.52 7.38 3.93
N LEU A 61 -11.38 6.41 3.07
CA LEU A 61 -12.41 6.01 2.09
C LEU A 61 -13.38 4.99 2.68
N SER A 62 -12.93 4.24 3.69
CA SER A 62 -13.70 3.27 4.46
C SER A 62 -13.65 3.56 5.95
N GLU A 63 -14.24 2.69 6.77
CA GLU A 63 -14.27 2.85 8.22
C GLU A 63 -12.88 2.80 8.86
N VAL A 64 -11.96 2.00 8.30
CA VAL A 64 -10.62 1.78 8.85
C VAL A 64 -9.58 1.89 7.76
N GLY A 65 -8.57 2.73 7.97
CA GLY A 65 -7.37 2.82 7.15
C GLY A 65 -6.11 2.44 7.92
N CYS A 66 -5.20 1.67 7.30
CA CYS A 66 -3.96 1.21 7.91
C CYS A 66 -2.75 1.79 7.18
N PHE A 67 -1.79 2.34 7.93
CA PHE A 67 -0.55 2.91 7.41
C PHE A 67 0.67 2.25 8.05
N SER A 68 1.73 2.07 7.27
CA SER A 68 3.03 1.60 7.74
C SER A 68 4.03 2.74 7.78
N PHE A 69 4.80 2.83 8.84
CA PHE A 69 5.93 3.77 8.96
C PHE A 69 7.28 3.08 8.82
N TYR A 70 7.30 1.85 8.26
CA TYR A 70 8.54 1.14 7.98
C TYR A 70 9.53 2.04 7.21
N PRO A 71 10.86 1.92 7.43
CA PRO A 71 11.87 2.87 6.94
C PRO A 71 11.86 3.18 5.45
N THR A 72 11.38 2.26 4.60
CA THR A 72 11.30 2.47 3.14
C THR A 72 10.06 3.24 2.69
N LYS A 73 9.09 3.49 3.57
CA LYS A 73 7.83 4.16 3.22
C LYS A 73 8.02 5.64 2.91
N ASN A 74 7.06 6.25 2.18
CA ASN A 74 7.07 7.68 1.85
C ASN A 74 7.10 8.57 3.11
N MET A 75 6.59 8.06 4.21
CA MET A 75 6.68 8.64 5.54
C MET A 75 7.19 7.56 6.51
N THR A 76 8.28 7.85 7.20
CA THR A 76 8.91 6.96 8.20
C THR A 76 9.05 7.66 9.54
N VAL A 77 9.28 6.89 10.59
CA VAL A 77 9.42 7.38 11.97
C VAL A 77 10.80 7.09 12.58
N GLY A 78 11.77 6.71 11.76
CA GLY A 78 13.12 6.36 12.23
C GLY A 78 13.21 4.95 12.83
N GLY A 79 12.32 4.06 12.43
CA GLY A 79 12.22 2.66 12.86
C GLY A 79 10.86 2.09 12.44
N ASP A 80 10.51 0.94 12.99
CA ASP A 80 9.21 0.34 12.73
C ASP A 80 8.08 1.13 13.39
N GLY A 81 6.92 1.13 12.75
CA GLY A 81 5.73 1.78 13.25
C GLY A 81 4.57 1.67 12.28
N GLY A 82 3.41 2.08 12.74
CA GLY A 82 2.20 2.14 11.95
C GLY A 82 1.14 3.00 12.61
N MET A 83 0.06 3.24 11.87
CA MET A 83 -1.09 4.00 12.33
C MET A 83 -2.34 3.41 11.72
N THR A 84 -3.40 3.42 12.51
CA THR A 84 -4.76 3.16 12.04
C THR A 84 -5.57 4.45 12.14
N THR A 85 -6.36 4.73 11.11
CA THR A 85 -7.29 5.87 11.05
C THR A 85 -8.73 5.37 11.00
N THR A 86 -9.62 6.06 11.67
CA THR A 86 -11.07 5.82 11.64
C THR A 86 -11.82 7.06 12.13
N ASP A 87 -13.01 7.31 11.59
CA ASP A 87 -13.93 8.33 12.07
C ASP A 87 -14.96 7.77 13.09
N ASN A 88 -14.93 6.45 13.34
CA ASN A 88 -15.80 5.78 14.30
C ASN A 88 -15.14 5.70 15.68
N GLU A 89 -15.71 6.39 16.69
CA GLU A 89 -15.12 6.44 18.04
C GLU A 89 -15.10 5.06 18.73
N GLU A 90 -16.12 4.22 18.54
CA GLU A 90 -16.15 2.88 19.13
C GLU A 90 -15.02 2.02 18.56
N THR A 91 -14.81 2.06 17.23
CA THR A 91 -13.70 1.39 16.54
C THR A 91 -12.36 1.94 17.02
N ALA A 92 -12.24 3.25 17.20
CA ALA A 92 -11.02 3.86 17.72
C ALA A 92 -10.69 3.37 19.15
N GLN A 93 -11.69 3.28 20.03
CA GLN A 93 -11.48 2.78 21.39
C GLN A 93 -11.13 1.29 21.42
N LYS A 94 -11.76 0.46 20.57
CA LYS A 94 -11.41 -0.95 20.43
C LYS A 94 -9.93 -1.12 19.99
N ILE A 95 -9.50 -0.36 18.98
CA ILE A 95 -8.12 -0.39 18.48
C ILE A 95 -7.13 0.07 19.56
N LYS A 96 -7.45 1.16 20.28
CA LYS A 96 -6.62 1.64 21.41
C LYS A 96 -6.46 0.58 22.50
N SER A 97 -7.53 -0.13 22.84
CA SER A 97 -7.48 -1.23 23.81
C SER A 97 -6.64 -2.40 23.30
N ILE A 98 -6.91 -2.88 22.07
CA ILE A 98 -6.21 -4.03 21.46
C ILE A 98 -4.70 -3.78 21.35
N ARG A 99 -4.26 -2.58 20.92
CA ARG A 99 -2.85 -2.24 20.82
C ARG A 99 -2.12 -2.12 22.17
N ASP A 100 -2.86 -2.04 23.28
CA ASP A 100 -2.34 -1.94 24.65
C ASP A 100 -2.81 -3.14 25.50
N ASN A 101 -2.57 -4.33 24.98
CA ASN A 101 -2.83 -5.63 25.64
C ASN A 101 -4.31 -5.92 25.93
N GLY A 102 -5.26 -5.27 25.28
CA GLY A 102 -6.69 -5.42 25.58
C GLY A 102 -7.14 -4.66 26.84
N ARG A 103 -6.38 -3.63 27.23
CA ARG A 103 -6.58 -2.87 28.47
C ARG A 103 -7.87 -2.06 28.42
N LYS A 104 -8.67 -2.19 29.47
CA LYS A 104 -9.85 -1.37 29.77
C LYS A 104 -9.54 -0.31 30.82
N THR A 105 -8.96 -0.70 31.94
CA THR A 105 -8.46 0.19 33.00
C THR A 105 -7.01 -0.16 33.35
N LYS A 106 -6.40 0.54 34.31
CA LYS A 106 -5.02 0.27 34.72
C LYS A 106 -4.78 -1.22 35.07
N ASN A 107 -5.80 -1.88 35.65
CA ASN A 107 -5.69 -3.23 36.19
C ASN A 107 -6.68 -4.24 35.57
N GLU A 108 -7.50 -3.81 34.60
CA GLU A 108 -8.49 -4.67 33.94
C GLU A 108 -8.19 -4.79 32.42
N PHE A 109 -8.35 -6.00 31.92
CA PHE A 109 -8.21 -6.36 30.52
C PHE A 109 -9.47 -7.12 30.11
N ASP A 110 -10.27 -6.58 29.21
CA ASP A 110 -11.58 -7.13 28.84
C ASP A 110 -11.57 -7.85 27.48
N ARG A 111 -10.42 -7.88 26.82
CA ARG A 111 -10.22 -8.58 25.56
C ARG A 111 -8.77 -9.00 25.33
N LEU A 112 -8.54 -9.89 24.38
CA LEU A 112 -7.20 -10.19 23.90
C LEU A 112 -6.63 -8.96 23.17
N GLY A 113 -5.34 -8.73 23.39
CA GLY A 113 -4.64 -7.60 22.77
C GLY A 113 -3.14 -7.87 22.64
N PHE A 114 -2.44 -6.87 22.12
CA PHE A 114 -1.02 -6.96 21.80
C PHE A 114 -0.27 -5.74 22.32
N THR A 115 1.04 -5.87 22.50
CA THR A 115 1.92 -4.72 22.78
C THR A 115 2.32 -4.08 21.45
N MET A 116 1.47 -3.16 20.94
CA MET A 116 1.66 -2.49 19.65
C MET A 116 1.67 -0.96 19.81
N ARG A 117 2.45 -0.47 20.76
CA ARG A 117 2.54 0.97 21.05
C ARG A 117 3.68 1.61 20.28
N LEU A 118 3.38 2.68 19.54
CA LEU A 118 4.41 3.55 18.97
C LEU A 118 5.02 4.38 20.11
N ASN A 119 6.35 4.40 20.22
CA ASN A 119 7.00 5.24 21.22
C ASN A 119 6.92 6.74 20.85
N THR A 120 7.06 7.60 21.87
CA THR A 120 6.88 9.05 21.70
C THR A 120 7.95 9.70 20.83
N VAL A 121 9.18 9.18 20.82
CA VAL A 121 10.26 9.69 19.98
C VAL A 121 9.94 9.47 18.51
N ASN A 122 9.58 8.25 18.14
CA ASN A 122 9.16 7.93 16.78
C ASN A 122 7.92 8.71 16.36
N ALA A 123 6.95 8.90 17.27
CA ALA A 123 5.78 9.73 17.00
C ALA A 123 6.15 11.20 16.74
N ALA A 124 7.11 11.76 17.46
CA ALA A 124 7.61 13.11 17.22
C ALA A 124 8.28 13.23 15.85
N ILE A 125 9.12 12.25 15.46
CA ILE A 125 9.73 12.19 14.13
C ILE A 125 8.63 12.13 13.06
N GLY A 126 7.62 11.28 13.25
CA GLY A 126 6.47 11.16 12.34
C GLY A 126 5.73 12.48 12.12
N ARG A 127 5.51 13.26 13.19
CA ARG A 127 4.89 14.59 13.07
C ARG A 127 5.72 15.56 12.21
N VAL A 128 7.02 15.49 12.28
CA VAL A 128 7.91 16.31 11.43
C VAL A 128 7.84 15.82 9.99
N GLN A 129 7.95 14.51 9.76
CA GLN A 129 7.87 13.91 8.43
C GLN A 129 6.55 14.23 7.72
N LEU A 130 5.43 14.22 8.46
CA LEU A 130 4.11 14.54 7.92
C LEU A 130 4.04 15.95 7.32
N ARG A 131 4.71 16.94 7.92
CA ARG A 131 4.75 18.33 7.38
C ARG A 131 5.43 18.41 6.02
N HIS A 132 6.34 17.48 5.71
CA HIS A 132 7.09 17.46 4.46
C HIS A 132 6.55 16.45 3.43
N LEU A 133 5.54 15.66 3.82
CA LEU A 133 5.03 14.55 3.01
C LEU A 133 4.50 15.01 1.64
N ASP A 134 3.69 16.07 1.59
CA ASP A 134 3.09 16.55 0.34
C ASP A 134 4.15 17.05 -0.65
N GLY A 135 5.20 17.73 -0.17
CA GLY A 135 6.34 18.17 -0.99
C GLY A 135 7.13 16.97 -1.54
N LYS A 136 7.42 15.98 -0.71
CA LYS A 136 8.09 14.74 -1.14
C LYS A 136 7.26 13.97 -2.17
N ASN A 137 5.96 13.86 -1.97
CA ASN A 137 5.05 13.22 -2.93
C ASN A 137 4.94 14.02 -4.24
N SER A 138 4.99 15.36 -4.19
CA SER A 138 5.05 16.19 -5.40
C SER A 138 6.31 15.90 -6.21
N ARG A 139 7.47 15.84 -5.53
CA ARG A 139 8.74 15.52 -6.20
C ARG A 139 8.73 14.12 -6.85
N ARG A 140 8.13 13.10 -6.21
CA ARG A 140 7.97 11.79 -6.82
C ARG A 140 7.12 11.82 -8.10
N ARG A 141 6.06 12.63 -8.12
CA ARG A 141 5.24 12.82 -9.35
C ARG A 141 6.00 13.52 -10.46
N GLU A 142 6.88 14.49 -10.14
CA GLU A 142 7.77 15.14 -11.12
C GLU A 142 8.73 14.12 -11.73
N ILE A 143 9.36 13.28 -10.91
CA ILE A 143 10.23 12.19 -11.37
C ILE A 143 9.47 11.26 -12.32
N VAL A 144 8.25 10.85 -11.98
CA VAL A 144 7.41 10.02 -12.87
C VAL A 144 7.12 10.72 -14.18
N SER A 145 6.88 12.04 -14.18
CA SER A 145 6.66 12.76 -15.43
C SER A 145 7.91 12.80 -16.33
N ILE A 146 9.11 12.78 -15.75
CA ILE A 146 10.37 12.65 -16.49
C ILE A 146 10.49 11.24 -17.08
N TYR A 147 10.21 10.19 -16.29
CA TYR A 147 10.19 8.82 -16.81
C TYR A 147 9.23 8.67 -17.98
N ARG A 148 7.99 9.16 -17.86
CA ARG A 148 6.97 9.10 -18.93
C ARG A 148 7.37 9.78 -20.23
N LYS A 149 8.18 10.83 -20.15
CA LYS A 149 8.67 11.54 -21.35
C LYS A 149 9.80 10.81 -22.07
N ASN A 150 10.51 9.93 -21.36
CA ASN A 150 11.73 9.31 -21.85
C ASN A 150 11.63 7.79 -22.01
N LEU A 151 10.63 7.15 -21.45
CA LEU A 151 10.36 5.73 -21.67
C LEU A 151 9.65 5.54 -23.01
N SER A 152 9.94 4.41 -23.66
CA SER A 152 9.22 3.98 -24.87
C SER A 152 7.76 3.60 -24.55
N ASP A 153 6.88 3.64 -25.54
CA ASP A 153 5.43 3.44 -25.40
C ASP A 153 5.05 2.03 -24.89
N ASP A 154 5.92 1.05 -25.07
CA ASP A 154 5.77 -0.32 -24.57
C ASP A 154 6.10 -0.45 -23.07
N CYS A 155 6.77 0.55 -22.48
CA CYS A 155 7.03 0.65 -21.05
C CYS A 155 5.83 1.27 -20.31
N ILE A 156 4.90 0.44 -19.88
CA ILE A 156 3.66 0.91 -19.23
C ILE A 156 3.94 1.25 -17.75
N LEU A 157 3.62 2.46 -17.33
CA LEU A 157 3.54 2.85 -15.92
C LEU A 157 2.08 2.76 -15.45
N PRO A 158 1.71 1.71 -14.67
CA PRO A 158 0.33 1.52 -14.21
C PRO A 158 -0.17 2.70 -13.38
N GLU A 159 -1.39 3.18 -13.66
CA GLU A 159 -2.02 4.28 -12.95
C GLU A 159 -3.53 4.10 -12.87
N ASN A 160 -4.13 4.61 -11.78
CA ASN A 160 -5.57 4.76 -11.68
C ASN A 160 -5.96 6.18 -12.13
N LYS A 161 -6.82 6.30 -13.13
CA LYS A 161 -7.26 7.59 -13.69
C LYS A 161 -8.03 8.44 -12.68
N ASP A 162 -8.76 7.81 -11.76
CA ASP A 162 -9.53 8.47 -10.70
C ASP A 162 -8.70 8.77 -9.45
N GLY A 163 -7.40 8.44 -9.47
CA GLY A 163 -6.50 8.54 -8.34
C GLY A 163 -5.30 9.46 -8.58
N LYS A 164 -4.79 10.05 -7.50
CA LYS A 164 -3.51 10.76 -7.48
C LYS A 164 -2.51 9.93 -6.70
N SER A 165 -1.66 9.21 -7.41
CA SER A 165 -0.62 8.36 -6.84
C SER A 165 0.45 9.17 -6.09
N VAL A 166 1.08 8.53 -5.12
CA VAL A 166 2.26 9.03 -4.39
C VAL A 166 3.54 8.29 -4.75
N TYR A 167 3.44 7.32 -5.65
CA TYR A 167 4.56 6.58 -6.22
C TYR A 167 5.57 6.14 -5.17
N HIS A 168 5.09 5.36 -4.18
CA HIS A 168 5.97 4.68 -3.25
C HIS A 168 6.99 3.82 -4.01
N GLN A 169 6.52 3.17 -5.06
CA GLN A 169 7.35 2.54 -6.09
C GLN A 169 6.96 3.12 -7.45
N ILE A 170 7.95 3.41 -8.31
CA ILE A 170 7.74 3.70 -9.72
C ILE A 170 7.89 2.38 -10.45
N VAL A 171 6.78 1.75 -10.79
CA VAL A 171 6.77 0.42 -11.39
C VAL A 171 6.48 0.54 -12.88
N LEU A 172 7.40 0.07 -13.71
CA LEU A 172 7.12 -0.17 -15.12
C LEU A 172 6.65 -1.61 -15.32
N LYS A 173 5.86 -1.82 -16.37
CA LYS A 173 5.42 -3.13 -16.82
C LYS A 173 5.91 -3.34 -18.24
N HIS A 174 6.65 -4.44 -18.48
CA HIS A 174 7.16 -4.81 -19.80
C HIS A 174 7.39 -6.32 -19.90
N GLU A 175 7.10 -6.92 -21.06
CA GLU A 175 7.27 -8.38 -21.27
C GLU A 175 8.73 -8.84 -21.16
N LYS A 176 9.67 -7.98 -21.58
CA LYS A 176 11.12 -8.21 -21.49
C LYS A 176 11.73 -7.64 -20.20
N ARG A 177 10.98 -7.67 -19.07
CA ARG A 177 11.40 -7.12 -17.80
C ARG A 177 12.80 -7.55 -17.36
N ASP A 178 13.16 -8.82 -17.55
CA ASP A 178 14.45 -9.36 -17.10
C ASP A 178 15.63 -8.87 -17.95
N GLU A 179 15.40 -8.66 -19.26
CA GLU A 179 16.40 -8.05 -20.16
C GLU A 179 16.64 -6.59 -19.76
N ILE A 180 15.58 -5.83 -19.50
CA ILE A 180 15.66 -4.45 -19.03
C ILE A 180 16.39 -4.37 -17.68
N ARG A 181 16.06 -5.24 -16.73
CA ARG A 181 16.75 -5.32 -15.44
C ARG A 181 18.24 -5.56 -15.59
N LYS A 182 18.63 -6.48 -16.48
CA LYS A 182 20.04 -6.79 -16.76
C LYS A 182 20.76 -5.57 -17.32
N GLU A 183 20.14 -4.86 -18.27
CA GLU A 183 20.72 -3.67 -18.88
C GLU A 183 20.87 -2.52 -17.89
N LEU A 184 19.88 -2.30 -17.02
CA LEU A 184 19.98 -1.33 -15.92
C LEU A 184 21.15 -1.68 -14.99
N THR A 185 21.29 -2.97 -14.63
CA THR A 185 22.38 -3.43 -13.77
C THR A 185 23.75 -3.21 -14.42
N ASN A 186 23.89 -3.45 -15.73
CA ASN A 186 25.12 -3.23 -16.48
C ASN A 186 25.53 -1.74 -16.51
N ASN A 187 24.56 -0.85 -16.31
CA ASN A 187 24.77 0.61 -16.27
C ASN A 187 24.71 1.18 -14.82
N ASP A 188 24.94 0.34 -13.81
CA ASP A 188 24.92 0.71 -12.38
C ASP A 188 23.60 1.37 -11.91
N ILE A 189 22.48 1.08 -12.58
CA ILE A 189 21.15 1.58 -12.20
C ILE A 189 20.44 0.52 -11.36
N GLY A 190 20.16 0.85 -10.10
CA GLY A 190 19.44 -0.02 -9.19
C GLY A 190 17.98 -0.23 -9.61
N SER A 191 17.52 -1.47 -9.57
CA SER A 191 16.13 -1.84 -9.83
C SER A 191 15.70 -3.01 -8.96
N ALA A 192 14.40 -3.19 -8.73
CA ALA A 192 13.88 -4.26 -7.90
C ALA A 192 12.56 -4.81 -8.43
N ILE A 193 12.23 -6.04 -8.06
CA ILE A 193 10.95 -6.66 -8.41
C ILE A 193 10.09 -6.76 -7.15
N TYR A 194 8.98 -6.06 -7.14
CA TYR A 194 7.98 -6.12 -6.09
C TYR A 194 6.65 -6.60 -6.70
N TYR A 195 6.29 -7.93 -6.63
CA TYR A 195 7.04 -8.96 -5.87
C TYR A 195 7.26 -10.18 -6.76
N GLU A 196 8.45 -10.82 -6.68
CA GLU A 196 8.78 -12.00 -7.49
C GLU A 196 7.88 -13.18 -7.12
N LYS A 197 7.71 -13.45 -5.83
CA LYS A 197 6.87 -14.52 -5.31
C LYS A 197 5.62 -13.93 -4.66
N LEU A 198 4.47 -14.25 -5.21
CA LEU A 198 3.18 -13.74 -4.77
C LEU A 198 2.72 -14.43 -3.47
N ILE A 199 1.76 -13.80 -2.76
CA ILE A 199 1.28 -14.27 -1.46
C ILE A 199 0.78 -15.74 -1.55
N HIS A 200 -0.09 -16.04 -2.52
CA HIS A 200 -0.63 -17.39 -2.71
C HIS A 200 0.42 -18.43 -3.13
N GLN A 201 1.59 -18.00 -3.57
CA GLN A 201 2.73 -18.86 -3.93
C GLN A 201 3.70 -19.08 -2.76
N GLN A 202 3.49 -18.39 -1.63
CA GLN A 202 4.34 -18.59 -0.45
C GLN A 202 4.08 -19.98 0.17
N PRO A 203 5.09 -20.66 0.69
CA PRO A 203 4.94 -22.01 1.25
C PRO A 203 3.82 -22.13 2.29
N VAL A 204 3.62 -21.09 3.11
CA VAL A 204 2.57 -21.04 4.15
C VAL A 204 1.15 -21.03 3.57
N TYR A 205 0.97 -20.74 2.29
CA TYR A 205 -0.34 -20.72 1.60
C TYR A 205 -0.46 -21.76 0.49
N GLU A 206 0.55 -22.61 0.31
CA GLU A 206 0.60 -23.61 -0.77
C GLU A 206 -0.56 -24.62 -0.69
N GLU A 207 -0.99 -24.96 0.52
CA GLU A 207 -2.10 -25.88 0.76
C GLU A 207 -3.45 -25.42 0.20
N TYR A 208 -3.66 -24.11 0.04
CA TYR A 208 -4.91 -23.55 -0.52
C TYR A 208 -5.02 -23.70 -2.05
N GLY A 209 -3.93 -23.97 -2.76
CA GLY A 209 -3.92 -24.26 -4.19
C GLY A 209 -4.43 -23.14 -5.11
N TYR A 210 -4.49 -21.89 -4.64
CA TYR A 210 -5.00 -20.75 -5.41
C TYR A 210 -4.15 -20.50 -6.66
N LYS A 211 -4.85 -20.24 -7.79
CA LYS A 211 -4.26 -19.81 -9.07
C LYS A 211 -4.77 -18.43 -9.43
N LEU A 212 -3.86 -17.47 -9.52
CA LEU A 212 -4.18 -16.07 -9.80
C LEU A 212 -3.45 -15.59 -11.07
N PRO A 213 -3.90 -16.02 -12.27
CA PRO A 213 -3.13 -15.85 -13.51
C PRO A 213 -2.83 -14.41 -13.86
N ASN A 214 -3.74 -13.47 -13.53
CA ASN A 214 -3.47 -12.04 -13.75
C ASN A 214 -2.36 -11.50 -12.85
N SER A 215 -2.36 -11.86 -11.56
CA SER A 215 -1.31 -11.46 -10.61
C SER A 215 0.01 -12.11 -10.97
N GLU A 216 0.01 -13.38 -11.37
CA GLU A 216 1.19 -14.12 -11.78
C GLU A 216 1.80 -13.55 -13.08
N LYS A 217 0.96 -13.18 -14.06
CA LYS A 217 1.43 -12.48 -15.25
C LYS A 217 2.04 -11.13 -14.88
N PHE A 218 1.34 -10.34 -14.04
CA PHE A 218 1.81 -9.03 -13.62
C PHE A 218 3.16 -9.11 -12.89
N SER A 219 3.35 -10.08 -11.99
CA SER A 219 4.61 -10.31 -11.28
C SER A 219 5.80 -10.60 -12.22
N ARG A 220 5.56 -11.29 -13.33
CA ARG A 220 6.60 -11.55 -14.33
C ARG A 220 7.00 -10.33 -15.16
N GLU A 221 6.14 -9.32 -15.24
CA GLU A 221 6.31 -8.17 -16.15
C GLU A 221 6.72 -6.89 -15.42
N VAL A 222 6.63 -6.82 -14.07
CA VAL A 222 6.89 -5.58 -13.32
C VAL A 222 8.34 -5.42 -12.93
N LEU A 223 8.81 -4.17 -12.96
CA LEU A 223 10.12 -3.73 -12.50
C LEU A 223 10.01 -2.36 -11.82
N SER A 224 10.53 -2.23 -10.62
CA SER A 224 10.61 -0.97 -9.91
C SER A 224 11.88 -0.22 -10.28
N LEU A 225 11.71 1.02 -10.71
CA LEU A 225 12.75 1.97 -11.04
C LEU A 225 13.14 2.82 -9.82
N PRO A 226 14.30 3.49 -9.82
CA PRO A 226 14.69 4.41 -8.76
C PRO A 226 13.61 5.46 -8.47
N SER A 227 13.22 5.59 -7.20
CA SER A 227 12.06 6.38 -6.78
C SER A 227 12.27 7.00 -5.41
N TYR A 228 13.10 8.04 -5.31
CA TYR A 228 13.26 8.78 -4.05
C TYR A 228 13.30 10.29 -4.31
N PRO A 229 12.85 11.14 -3.36
CA PRO A 229 12.66 12.58 -3.62
C PRO A 229 13.93 13.37 -3.96
N LEU A 230 15.11 12.83 -3.63
CA LEU A 230 16.39 13.47 -3.93
C LEU A 230 17.03 12.98 -5.24
N LEU A 231 16.34 12.17 -6.02
CA LEU A 231 16.80 11.73 -7.33
C LEU A 231 16.96 12.95 -8.25
N THR A 232 18.17 13.11 -8.81
CA THR A 232 18.55 14.19 -9.75
C THR A 232 18.37 13.78 -11.18
#